data_74bef36c20a7e6eb0afeb3a293b095dd
#
_entry.id   74bef36c20a7e6eb0afeb3a293b095dd
#
_cell.length_a   1.000
_cell.length_b   1.000
_cell.length_c   1.000
_cell.angle_alpha   90.00
_cell.angle_beta   90.00
_cell.angle_gamma   90.00
#
_symmetry.space_group_name_H-M   'P 1'
#
loop_
_entity.id
_entity.type
_entity.pdbx_description
1 polymer ?
#
loop_
_entity_poly.entity_id
_entity_poly.type
_entity_poly.pdbx_seq_one_letter_code
_entity_poly.pdbx_strand_id
1 'polypeptide(L)'
;MKAILLAGGLGTRMREETEFRPKPMVEVGGRPVLWHIMKNLSHFGISEFIVATGYKSDMIKDYFLNYEARNNDFTIELGRQESLVFHDAHDEAHWSVTVAHTGEATMTGGRVHRAARYLDGQPFLVAYGDGLADVDIDALRESHERAQTLVTVTTVQ
;
A
#
# COMPACT_ATOMS: atom_id res chain seq x y z
N MET A 1 6.81 -12.99 -0.96
CA MET A 1 7.31 -11.84 -1.77
C MET A 1 6.68 -10.58 -1.23
N LYS A 2 7.45 -9.48 -1.05
CA LYS A 2 6.95 -8.18 -0.58
C LYS A 2 6.57 -7.28 -1.75
N ALA A 3 5.65 -6.33 -1.53
CA ALA A 3 5.30 -5.32 -2.51
C ALA A 3 5.61 -3.91 -1.98
N ILE A 4 6.30 -3.09 -2.79
CA ILE A 4 6.46 -1.65 -2.56
C ILE A 4 5.35 -0.94 -3.34
N LEU A 5 4.53 -0.16 -2.64
CA LEU A 5 3.46 0.65 -3.20
C LEU A 5 3.87 2.13 -3.21
N LEU A 6 3.97 2.71 -4.39
CA LEU A 6 4.39 4.11 -4.58
C LEU A 6 3.22 5.06 -4.32
N ALA A 7 3.17 5.63 -3.14
CA ALA A 7 2.07 6.45 -2.65
C ALA A 7 2.49 7.89 -2.27
N GLY A 8 3.59 8.39 -2.83
CA GLY A 8 4.14 9.68 -2.42
C GLY A 8 4.04 10.83 -3.43
N GLY A 9 3.35 10.63 -4.56
CA GLY A 9 3.21 11.65 -5.61
C GLY A 9 2.29 12.80 -5.23
N LEU A 10 2.55 13.99 -5.78
CA LEU A 10 1.76 15.22 -5.54
C LEU A 10 0.37 15.21 -6.18
N GLY A 11 0.08 14.30 -7.11
CA GLY A 11 -1.25 14.15 -7.71
C GLY A 11 -1.72 15.32 -8.58
N THR A 12 -0.82 16.11 -9.15
CA THR A 12 -1.09 17.39 -9.82
C THR A 12 -2.11 17.37 -10.97
N ARG A 13 -2.44 16.19 -11.52
CA ARG A 13 -3.39 16.04 -12.64
C ARG A 13 -4.85 15.97 -12.21
N MET A 14 -5.14 15.71 -10.92
CA MET A 14 -6.50 15.62 -10.36
C MET A 14 -6.65 16.65 -9.23
N ARG A 15 -6.56 17.94 -9.55
CA ARG A 15 -6.44 19.03 -8.57
C ARG A 15 -7.56 19.06 -7.53
N GLU A 16 -8.80 18.84 -7.94
CA GLU A 16 -9.98 18.98 -7.06
C GLU A 16 -9.99 17.94 -5.92
N GLU A 17 -9.65 16.69 -6.19
CA GLU A 17 -9.61 15.62 -5.18
C GLU A 17 -8.28 15.58 -4.41
N THR A 18 -7.17 15.90 -5.09
CA THR A 18 -5.82 15.78 -4.49
C THR A 18 -5.44 16.98 -3.61
N GLU A 19 -6.22 18.06 -3.65
CA GLU A 19 -6.08 19.17 -2.70
C GLU A 19 -6.37 18.72 -1.26
N PHE A 20 -7.31 17.82 -1.08
CA PHE A 20 -7.74 17.35 0.25
C PHE A 20 -7.09 16.05 0.68
N ARG A 21 -6.83 15.12 -0.24
CA ARG A 21 -6.25 13.79 0.07
C ARG A 21 -5.23 13.35 -0.99
N PRO A 22 -4.20 12.54 -0.65
CA PRO A 22 -3.31 11.99 -1.67
C PRO A 22 -4.06 11.00 -2.55
N LYS A 23 -3.73 10.90 -3.85
CA LYS A 23 -4.40 10.03 -4.81
C LYS A 23 -4.66 8.60 -4.32
N PRO A 24 -3.68 7.92 -3.69
CA PRO A 24 -3.91 6.57 -3.17
C PRO A 24 -5.03 6.46 -2.14
N MET A 25 -5.42 7.59 -1.53
CA MET A 25 -6.49 7.68 -0.53
C MET A 25 -7.84 8.15 -1.10
N VAL A 26 -7.96 8.31 -2.42
CA VAL A 26 -9.25 8.52 -3.08
C VAL A 26 -10.07 7.24 -2.92
N GLU A 27 -11.32 7.39 -2.48
CA GLU A 27 -12.18 6.26 -2.16
C GLU A 27 -13.01 5.80 -3.34
N VAL A 28 -13.09 4.49 -3.50
CA VAL A 28 -13.98 3.79 -4.42
C VAL A 28 -14.74 2.75 -3.61
N GLY A 29 -16.07 2.80 -3.62
CA GLY A 29 -16.89 1.88 -2.84
C GLY A 29 -16.62 1.91 -1.33
N GLY A 30 -16.25 3.07 -0.77
CA GLY A 30 -15.97 3.24 0.66
C GLY A 30 -14.57 2.79 1.12
N ARG A 31 -13.69 2.43 0.18
CA ARG A 31 -12.30 2.02 0.47
C ARG A 31 -11.32 2.81 -0.41
N PRO A 32 -10.13 3.17 0.11
CA PRO A 32 -9.09 3.82 -0.70
C PRO A 32 -8.65 2.97 -1.89
N VAL A 33 -8.28 3.61 -3.00
CA VAL A 33 -7.66 2.90 -4.16
C VAL A 33 -6.46 2.08 -3.72
N LEU A 34 -5.66 2.59 -2.81
CA LEU A 34 -4.53 1.87 -2.22
C LEU A 34 -4.95 0.52 -1.61
N TRP A 35 -6.07 0.49 -0.87
CA TRP A 35 -6.61 -0.75 -0.31
C TRP A 35 -7.01 -1.76 -1.40
N HIS A 36 -7.65 -1.29 -2.48
CA HIS A 36 -8.03 -2.16 -3.60
C HIS A 36 -6.82 -2.77 -4.29
N ILE A 37 -5.73 -2.01 -4.45
CA ILE A 37 -4.47 -2.51 -5.00
C ILE A 37 -3.90 -3.60 -4.08
N MET A 38 -3.85 -3.34 -2.77
CA MET A 38 -3.39 -4.32 -1.78
C MET A 38 -4.26 -5.58 -1.77
N LYS A 39 -5.59 -5.43 -1.85
CA LYS A 39 -6.54 -6.56 -1.90
C LYS A 39 -6.32 -7.41 -3.15
N ASN A 40 -6.12 -6.77 -4.31
CA ASN A 40 -5.79 -7.47 -5.55
C ASN A 40 -4.47 -8.25 -5.44
N LEU A 41 -3.41 -7.62 -4.92
CA LEU A 41 -2.12 -8.28 -4.72
C LEU A 41 -2.21 -9.42 -3.68
N SER A 42 -3.04 -9.25 -2.66
CA SER A 42 -3.30 -10.27 -1.63
C SER A 42 -3.96 -11.52 -2.20
N HIS A 43 -4.78 -11.39 -3.26
CA HIS A 43 -5.34 -12.53 -3.99
C HIS A 43 -4.25 -13.45 -4.56
N PHE A 44 -3.10 -12.90 -4.93
CA PHE A 44 -1.91 -13.63 -5.39
C PHE A 44 -0.91 -13.98 -4.26
N GLY A 45 -1.37 -13.99 -3.00
CA GLY A 45 -0.58 -14.38 -1.85
C GLY A 45 0.44 -13.35 -1.35
N ILE A 46 0.34 -12.08 -1.77
CA ILE A 46 1.17 -10.99 -1.24
C ILE A 46 0.48 -10.38 -0.03
N SER A 47 1.07 -10.54 1.15
CA SER A 47 0.54 -10.02 2.41
C SER A 47 1.48 -9.04 3.13
N GLU A 48 2.67 -8.79 2.58
CA GLU A 48 3.64 -7.86 3.13
C GLU A 48 3.80 -6.64 2.20
N PHE A 49 3.38 -5.48 2.68
CA PHE A 49 3.35 -4.25 1.92
C PHE A 49 4.24 -3.17 2.52
N ILE A 50 4.98 -2.46 1.67
CA ILE A 50 5.77 -1.29 2.03
C ILE A 50 5.19 -0.10 1.27
N VAL A 51 4.44 0.74 1.96
CA VAL A 51 3.81 1.93 1.37
C VAL A 51 4.79 3.10 1.41
N ALA A 52 5.38 3.41 0.26
CA ALA A 52 6.37 4.47 0.10
C ALA A 52 5.68 5.83 -0.05
N THR A 53 5.51 6.55 1.06
CA THR A 53 4.75 7.80 1.16
C THR A 53 5.62 9.05 0.95
N GLY A 54 4.96 10.17 0.72
CA GLY A 54 5.57 11.51 0.60
C GLY A 54 4.53 12.58 0.93
N TYR A 55 3.94 13.21 -0.08
CA TYR A 55 2.88 14.20 0.08
C TYR A 55 1.72 13.63 0.91
N LYS A 56 1.27 14.40 1.92
CA LYS A 56 0.19 14.02 2.85
C LYS A 56 0.34 12.60 3.45
N SER A 57 1.58 12.24 3.76
CA SER A 57 1.95 10.95 4.38
C SER A 57 1.12 10.63 5.63
N ASP A 58 0.75 11.65 6.41
CA ASP A 58 0.05 11.47 7.66
C ASP A 58 -1.35 10.87 7.47
N MET A 59 -2.05 11.22 6.39
CA MET A 59 -3.35 10.61 6.09
C MET A 59 -3.26 9.11 5.84
N ILE A 60 -2.19 8.66 5.19
CA ILE A 60 -1.95 7.23 4.95
C ILE A 60 -1.58 6.53 6.25
N LYS A 61 -0.74 7.17 7.09
CA LYS A 61 -0.41 6.65 8.43
C LYS A 61 -1.64 6.52 9.31
N ASP A 62 -2.45 7.56 9.39
CA ASP A 62 -3.68 7.58 10.18
C ASP A 62 -4.67 6.49 9.72
N TYR A 63 -4.76 6.25 8.42
CA TYR A 63 -5.59 5.19 7.88
C TYR A 63 -5.17 3.82 8.42
N PHE A 64 -3.88 3.47 8.36
CA PHE A 64 -3.40 2.16 8.81
C PHE A 64 -3.31 2.06 10.34
N LEU A 65 -2.93 3.13 11.04
CA LEU A 65 -2.89 3.14 12.50
C LEU A 65 -4.28 2.95 13.13
N ASN A 66 -5.32 3.44 12.47
CA ASN A 66 -6.70 3.30 12.92
C ASN A 66 -7.49 2.23 12.15
N TYR A 67 -6.80 1.34 11.43
CA TYR A 67 -7.45 0.36 10.54
C TYR A 67 -8.41 -0.54 11.30
N GLU A 68 -7.97 -1.10 12.43
CA GLU A 68 -8.78 -1.98 13.27
C GLU A 68 -10.04 -1.26 13.78
N ALA A 69 -9.88 -0.06 14.35
CA ALA A 69 -11.01 0.71 14.89
C ALA A 69 -12.00 1.22 13.83
N ARG A 70 -11.57 1.30 12.56
CA ARG A 70 -12.44 1.69 11.45
C ARG A 70 -13.23 0.55 10.84
N ASN A 71 -12.76 -0.69 11.04
CA ASN A 71 -13.29 -1.86 10.36
C ASN A 71 -13.94 -2.88 11.28
N ASN A 72 -13.79 -2.71 12.62
CA ASN A 72 -14.33 -3.63 13.60
C ASN A 72 -15.09 -2.86 14.68
N ASP A 73 -16.08 -3.51 15.26
CA ASP A 73 -16.69 -3.05 16.51
C ASP A 73 -15.68 -3.19 17.66
N PHE A 74 -15.70 -2.25 18.59
CA PHE A 74 -14.81 -2.31 19.75
C PHE A 74 -15.48 -1.80 21.02
N THR A 75 -14.97 -2.26 22.15
CA THR A 75 -15.27 -1.72 23.48
C THR A 75 -14.04 -1.04 24.06
N ILE A 76 -14.21 0.14 24.61
CA ILE A 76 -13.18 0.87 25.34
C ILE A 76 -13.70 1.34 26.70
N GLU A 77 -12.91 1.16 27.77
CA GLU A 77 -13.18 1.78 29.06
C GLU A 77 -12.50 3.15 29.12
N LEU A 78 -13.29 4.22 29.05
CA LEU A 78 -12.73 5.59 29.12
C LEU A 78 -11.99 5.79 30.44
N GLY A 79 -10.75 6.28 30.33
CA GLY A 79 -9.83 6.44 31.48
C GLY A 79 -8.84 5.29 31.68
N ARG A 80 -8.96 4.19 30.93
CA ARG A 80 -7.98 3.10 30.88
C ARG A 80 -7.49 2.90 29.45
N GLN A 81 -6.29 3.41 29.12
CA GLN A 81 -5.75 3.34 27.74
C GLN A 81 -5.53 1.91 27.22
N GLU A 82 -5.39 0.92 28.08
CA GLU A 82 -5.11 -0.47 27.73
C GLU A 82 -6.38 -1.34 27.64
N SER A 83 -7.58 -0.74 27.67
CA SER A 83 -8.84 -1.48 27.71
C SER A 83 -9.53 -1.65 26.35
N LEU A 84 -8.84 -1.38 25.24
CA LEU A 84 -9.38 -1.49 23.90
C LEU A 84 -9.48 -2.97 23.49
N VAL A 85 -10.70 -3.43 23.20
CA VAL A 85 -11.00 -4.80 22.75
C VAL A 85 -11.78 -4.72 21.45
N PHE A 86 -11.24 -5.28 20.39
CA PHE A 86 -11.95 -5.46 19.11
C PHE A 86 -12.77 -6.76 19.15
N HIS A 87 -14.00 -6.73 18.63
CA HIS A 87 -14.94 -7.85 18.72
C HIS A 87 -14.89 -8.77 17.50
N ASP A 88 -14.56 -8.22 16.35
CA ASP A 88 -14.56 -8.93 15.08
C ASP A 88 -13.16 -8.98 14.48
N ALA A 89 -12.95 -9.90 13.54
CA ALA A 89 -11.78 -9.97 12.69
C ALA A 89 -12.17 -9.57 11.26
N HIS A 90 -11.27 -8.91 10.57
CA HIS A 90 -11.43 -8.57 9.15
C HIS A 90 -10.52 -9.44 8.27
N ASP A 91 -10.86 -9.53 6.99
CA ASP A 91 -10.13 -10.36 6.02
C ASP A 91 -8.65 -10.00 5.88
N GLU A 92 -8.28 -8.76 6.20
CA GLU A 92 -6.93 -8.22 6.08
C GLU A 92 -6.05 -8.40 7.33
N ALA A 93 -6.52 -9.12 8.36
CA ALA A 93 -5.78 -9.35 9.61
C ALA A 93 -4.40 -10.01 9.40
N HIS A 94 -4.20 -10.66 8.25
CA HIS A 94 -2.94 -11.26 7.86
C HIS A 94 -1.97 -10.30 7.14
N TRP A 95 -2.36 -9.05 6.87
CA TRP A 95 -1.49 -8.09 6.21
C TRP A 95 -0.47 -7.49 7.17
N SER A 96 0.78 -7.39 6.70
CA SER A 96 1.82 -6.61 7.36
C SER A 96 2.10 -5.36 6.53
N VAL A 97 1.88 -4.18 7.12
CA VAL A 97 2.00 -2.91 6.40
C VAL A 97 3.07 -2.02 7.04
N THR A 98 4.12 -1.74 6.29
CA THR A 98 5.13 -0.75 6.64
C THR A 98 4.84 0.56 5.92
N VAL A 99 4.52 1.63 6.64
CA VAL A 99 4.34 2.96 6.06
C VAL A 99 5.66 3.72 6.15
N ALA A 100 6.37 3.80 5.02
CA ALA A 100 7.69 4.41 4.92
C ALA A 100 7.60 5.84 4.36
N HIS A 101 7.95 6.85 5.15
CA HIS A 101 8.08 8.22 4.63
C HIS A 101 9.36 8.34 3.80
N THR A 102 9.21 8.53 2.49
CA THR A 102 10.30 8.58 1.52
C THR A 102 10.64 9.99 1.04
N GLY A 103 9.99 11.02 1.62
CA GLY A 103 10.18 12.44 1.28
C GLY A 103 9.24 12.92 0.16
N GLU A 104 8.81 14.18 0.23
CA GLU A 104 7.83 14.75 -0.70
C GLU A 104 8.38 14.91 -2.11
N ALA A 105 9.59 15.47 -2.23
CA ALA A 105 10.25 15.75 -3.52
C ALA A 105 10.98 14.54 -4.12
N THR A 106 10.89 13.35 -3.50
CA THR A 106 11.61 12.16 -3.96
C THR A 106 10.95 11.55 -5.18
N MET A 107 11.72 11.31 -6.23
CA MET A 107 11.26 10.65 -7.46
C MET A 107 11.12 9.13 -7.27
N THR A 108 10.46 8.46 -8.20
CA THR A 108 10.10 7.03 -8.17
C THR A 108 11.25 6.12 -7.75
N GLY A 109 12.38 6.15 -8.45
CA GLY A 109 13.56 5.32 -8.12
C GLY A 109 14.13 5.61 -6.73
N GLY A 110 14.14 6.88 -6.31
CA GLY A 110 14.57 7.27 -4.97
C GLY A 110 13.61 6.74 -3.87
N ARG A 111 12.31 6.65 -4.15
CA ARG A 111 11.34 6.05 -3.21
C ARG A 111 11.59 4.56 -3.04
N VAL A 112 11.77 3.85 -4.15
CA VAL A 112 12.11 2.42 -4.13
C VAL A 112 13.40 2.20 -3.34
N HIS A 113 14.45 2.97 -3.63
CA HIS A 113 15.73 2.87 -2.92
C HIS A 113 15.58 3.09 -1.40
N ARG A 114 14.84 4.13 -0.98
CA ARG A 114 14.61 4.39 0.45
C ARG A 114 13.72 3.35 1.13
N ALA A 115 12.76 2.76 0.41
CA ALA A 115 11.91 1.70 0.89
C ALA A 115 12.65 0.35 0.96
N ALA A 116 13.71 0.16 0.16
CA ALA A 116 14.46 -1.09 0.08
C ALA A 116 15.08 -1.55 1.42
N ARG A 117 15.28 -0.65 2.39
CA ARG A 117 15.74 -1.01 3.74
C ARG A 117 14.77 -1.92 4.52
N TYR A 118 13.53 -2.06 4.06
CA TYR A 118 12.51 -2.95 4.63
C TYR A 118 12.36 -4.26 3.85
N LEU A 119 13.15 -4.43 2.78
CA LEU A 119 13.26 -5.68 2.03
C LEU A 119 14.30 -6.59 2.69
N ASP A 120 14.16 -7.89 2.43
CA ASP A 120 15.01 -8.95 2.97
C ASP A 120 15.98 -9.54 1.93
N GLY A 121 16.22 -8.81 0.84
CA GLY A 121 17.10 -9.23 -0.25
C GLY A 121 16.46 -10.19 -1.26
N GLN A 122 15.18 -10.49 -1.10
CA GLN A 122 14.42 -11.31 -2.05
C GLN A 122 13.81 -10.46 -3.18
N PRO A 123 13.43 -11.07 -4.30
CA PRO A 123 12.64 -10.41 -5.33
C PRO A 123 11.38 -9.77 -4.74
N PHE A 124 11.05 -8.59 -5.23
CA PHE A 124 9.91 -7.80 -4.76
C PHE A 124 9.14 -7.19 -5.92
N LEU A 125 7.87 -6.90 -5.68
CA LEU A 125 7.01 -6.21 -6.63
C LEU A 125 7.02 -4.71 -6.35
N VAL A 126 6.95 -3.89 -7.42
CA VAL A 126 6.70 -2.45 -7.31
C VAL A 126 5.42 -2.13 -8.06
N ALA A 127 4.47 -1.48 -7.39
CA ALA A 127 3.25 -1.00 -8.01
C ALA A 127 3.02 0.48 -7.68
N TYR A 128 2.32 1.20 -8.56
CA TYR A 128 1.81 2.52 -8.27
C TYR A 128 0.60 2.42 -7.34
N GLY A 129 0.54 3.28 -6.33
CA GLY A 129 -0.52 3.29 -5.32
C GLY A 129 -1.82 3.98 -5.77
N ASP A 130 -1.91 4.40 -7.03
CA ASP A 130 -3.05 5.11 -7.62
C ASP A 130 -3.57 4.49 -8.93
N GLY A 131 -3.07 3.31 -9.31
CA GLY A 131 -3.49 2.59 -10.50
C GLY A 131 -3.80 1.12 -10.20
N LEU A 132 -5.05 0.71 -10.46
CA LEU A 132 -5.46 -0.69 -10.41
C LEU A 132 -5.43 -1.26 -11.83
N ALA A 133 -4.87 -2.45 -11.99
CA ALA A 133 -4.81 -3.15 -13.26
C ALA A 133 -5.14 -4.63 -13.06
N ASP A 134 -5.76 -5.22 -14.07
CA ASP A 134 -6.02 -6.65 -14.15
C ASP A 134 -4.78 -7.36 -14.73
N VAL A 135 -3.80 -7.60 -13.85
CA VAL A 135 -2.53 -8.26 -14.18
C VAL A 135 -2.44 -9.56 -13.40
N ASP A 136 -2.20 -10.65 -14.10
CA ASP A 136 -1.86 -11.92 -13.49
C ASP A 136 -0.43 -11.85 -12.90
N ILE A 137 -0.37 -11.68 -11.59
CA ILE A 137 0.89 -11.53 -10.86
C ILE A 137 1.67 -12.84 -10.80
N ASP A 138 1.01 -13.98 -10.81
CA ASP A 138 1.69 -15.29 -10.85
C ASP A 138 2.36 -15.51 -12.20
N ALA A 139 1.68 -15.23 -13.30
CA ALA A 139 2.27 -15.27 -14.63
C ALA A 139 3.42 -14.28 -14.81
N LEU A 140 3.31 -13.08 -14.22
CA LEU A 140 4.39 -12.09 -14.22
C LEU A 140 5.63 -12.60 -13.46
N ARG A 141 5.44 -13.22 -12.30
CA ARG A 141 6.50 -13.80 -11.49
C ARG A 141 7.19 -14.96 -12.23
N GLU A 142 6.43 -15.89 -12.77
CA GLU A 142 6.97 -16.99 -13.57
C GLU A 142 7.77 -16.50 -14.79
N SER A 143 7.29 -15.46 -15.46
CA SER A 143 8.00 -14.83 -16.58
C SER A 143 9.32 -14.21 -16.14
N HIS A 144 9.34 -13.53 -15.00
CA HIS A 144 10.55 -12.95 -14.41
C HIS A 144 11.58 -14.03 -14.06
N GLU A 145 11.16 -15.09 -13.37
CA GLU A 145 12.02 -16.19 -12.96
C GLU A 145 12.60 -16.93 -14.17
N ARG A 146 11.79 -17.17 -15.21
CA ARG A 146 12.22 -17.81 -16.44
C ARG A 146 13.21 -16.97 -17.25
N ALA A 147 12.97 -15.65 -17.31
CA ALA A 147 13.81 -14.73 -18.06
C ALA A 147 15.17 -14.44 -17.38
N GLN A 148 15.31 -14.73 -16.09
CA GLN A 148 16.52 -14.46 -15.29
C GLN A 148 17.00 -12.99 -15.42
N THR A 149 16.07 -12.07 -15.54
CA THR A 149 16.35 -10.63 -15.68
C THR A 149 16.35 -9.94 -14.33
N LEU A 150 17.00 -8.78 -14.25
CA LEU A 150 17.01 -7.96 -13.04
C LEU A 150 15.66 -7.26 -12.81
N VAL A 151 14.93 -6.94 -13.89
CA VAL A 151 13.65 -6.24 -13.84
C VAL A 151 12.75 -6.78 -14.95
N THR A 152 11.48 -7.01 -14.61
CA THR A 152 10.41 -7.28 -15.57
C THR A 152 9.34 -6.21 -15.42
N VAL A 153 8.87 -5.65 -16.51
CA VAL A 153 7.90 -4.54 -16.53
C VAL A 153 6.66 -4.98 -17.30
N THR A 154 5.49 -4.81 -16.67
CA THR A 154 4.21 -4.94 -17.37
C THR A 154 3.93 -3.68 -18.17
N THR A 155 3.61 -3.83 -19.44
CA THR A 155 3.21 -2.74 -20.34
C THR A 155 1.83 -3.00 -20.89
N VAL A 156 1.10 -1.93 -21.19
CA VAL A 156 -0.19 -1.97 -21.89
C VAL A 156 -0.01 -1.38 -23.29
N GLN A 157 -0.77 -1.90 -24.24
CA GLN A 157 -0.83 -1.37 -25.60
C GLN A 157 -1.86 -0.24 -25.69
#